data_0285ef1fdfdf2addfac7be02b41e13e8
#
_entry.id   0285ef1fdfdf2addfac7be02b41e13e8
#
_cell.length_a   1.000
_cell.length_b   1.000
_cell.length_c   1.000
_cell.angle_alpha   90.00
_cell.angle_beta   90.00
_cell.angle_gamma   90.00
#
_symmetry.space_group_name_H-M   'P 1'
#
loop_
_entity.id
_entity.type
_entity.pdbx_description
1 polymer ?
#
loop_
_entity_poly.entity_id
_entity_poly.type
_entity_poly.pdbx_seq_one_letter_code
_entity_poly.pdbx_strand_id
1 'polypeptide(L)'
;MLPHTIPIVLTSQQITRLAVIDDDSGFVTVLSKRTEAAGWQQRVLSSAIPLDELVAMKLTALLLDMEVLGDEAWEYLGRVCEALPDLAVVVCTGRSTVAQRVRALRLGVDDWIGKPCHPEEVMARIEAVSRRRRRRTQGGAAEAGPVVVGELEIRADQFQAFVGGGSLDLTRREFELLQLLADTKGQVLERETIYQRVWGYAMAHGDRSVDVFIRKLRQKLEKRSPGWRYIHTHFGVGYRFDPESVGGVAPELADEADASLDPQAGNSQVVHSSFTVA
;
A
#
# COMPACT_ATOMS: atom_id res chain seq x y z
N MET A 1 32.47 -37.55 -5.40
CA MET A 1 32.14 -36.14 -5.68
C MET A 1 30.86 -36.15 -6.54
N LEU A 2 29.69 -36.09 -5.89
CA LEU A 2 28.38 -36.16 -6.55
C LEU A 2 27.90 -34.72 -6.86
N PRO A 3 27.36 -34.47 -8.05
CA PRO A 3 26.85 -33.13 -8.38
C PRO A 3 25.58 -32.83 -7.59
N HIS A 4 25.57 -31.71 -6.89
CA HIS A 4 24.38 -31.17 -6.24
C HIS A 4 23.35 -30.76 -7.30
N THR A 5 22.32 -31.58 -7.46
CA THR A 5 21.15 -31.23 -8.23
C THR A 5 20.36 -30.16 -7.45
N ILE A 6 20.39 -28.93 -7.93
CA ILE A 6 19.56 -27.85 -7.40
C ILE A 6 18.10 -28.20 -7.79
N PRO A 7 17.18 -28.34 -6.82
CA PRO A 7 15.79 -28.57 -7.16
C PRO A 7 15.24 -27.33 -7.87
N ILE A 8 14.83 -27.49 -9.12
CA ILE A 8 14.03 -26.49 -9.83
C ILE A 8 12.68 -26.46 -9.11
N VAL A 9 12.49 -25.47 -8.23
CA VAL A 9 11.17 -25.15 -7.67
C VAL A 9 10.35 -24.61 -8.82
N LEU A 10 9.54 -25.47 -9.44
CA LEU A 10 8.46 -25.07 -10.35
C LEU A 10 7.47 -24.24 -9.53
N THR A 11 7.66 -22.94 -9.54
CA THR A 11 6.67 -22.00 -8.99
C THR A 11 5.40 -22.22 -9.80
N SER A 12 4.37 -22.77 -9.20
CA SER A 12 3.06 -22.91 -9.83
C SER A 12 2.59 -21.51 -10.22
N GLN A 13 2.66 -21.19 -11.52
CA GLN A 13 2.12 -19.95 -12.05
C GLN A 13 0.61 -19.97 -11.81
N GLN A 14 0.17 -19.23 -10.82
CA GLN A 14 -1.26 -19.09 -10.55
C GLN A 14 -1.89 -18.37 -11.74
N ILE A 15 -2.82 -19.03 -12.41
CA ILE A 15 -3.51 -18.52 -13.59
C ILE A 15 -4.22 -17.20 -13.25
N THR A 16 -3.98 -16.16 -14.02
CA THR A 16 -4.73 -14.90 -13.90
C THR A 16 -6.15 -15.11 -14.40
N ARG A 17 -7.13 -14.83 -13.54
CA ARG A 17 -8.56 -14.87 -13.88
C ARG A 17 -9.06 -13.44 -13.97
N LEU A 18 -9.31 -12.99 -15.19
CA LEU A 18 -9.70 -11.62 -15.52
C LEU A 18 -11.17 -11.56 -15.92
N ALA A 19 -11.95 -10.72 -15.24
CA ALA A 19 -13.22 -10.27 -15.79
C ALA A 19 -13.04 -8.92 -16.49
N VAL A 20 -13.70 -8.75 -17.63
CA VAL A 20 -13.70 -7.53 -18.44
C VAL A 20 -15.12 -7.05 -18.61
N ILE A 21 -15.43 -5.86 -18.16
CA ILE A 21 -16.68 -5.14 -18.42
C ILE A 21 -16.36 -4.00 -19.38
N ASP A 22 -16.57 -4.20 -20.66
CA ASP A 22 -16.21 -3.28 -21.73
C ASP A 22 -17.02 -3.63 -22.99
N ASP A 23 -17.56 -2.65 -23.69
CA ASP A 23 -18.37 -2.83 -24.91
C ASP A 23 -17.62 -2.50 -26.20
N ASP A 24 -16.37 -2.02 -26.10
CA ASP A 24 -15.51 -1.87 -27.28
C ASP A 24 -15.06 -3.23 -27.80
N SER A 25 -15.83 -3.76 -28.74
CA SER A 25 -15.60 -5.09 -29.33
C SER A 25 -14.23 -5.24 -29.96
N GLY A 26 -13.67 -4.16 -30.53
CA GLY A 26 -12.33 -4.14 -31.12
C GLY A 26 -11.26 -4.31 -30.05
N PHE A 27 -11.31 -3.51 -29.01
CA PHE A 27 -10.41 -3.58 -27.86
C PHE A 27 -10.50 -4.93 -27.16
N VAL A 28 -11.73 -5.38 -26.84
CA VAL A 28 -12.00 -6.67 -26.16
C VAL A 28 -11.46 -7.84 -26.98
N THR A 29 -11.67 -7.85 -28.31
CA THR A 29 -11.17 -8.92 -29.17
C THR A 29 -9.65 -9.02 -29.16
N VAL A 30 -8.95 -7.90 -29.26
CA VAL A 30 -7.48 -7.88 -29.24
C VAL A 30 -6.96 -8.26 -27.85
N LEU A 31 -7.57 -7.73 -26.79
CA LEU A 31 -7.21 -8.07 -25.42
C LEU A 31 -7.41 -9.58 -25.15
N SER A 32 -8.53 -10.17 -25.60
CA SER A 32 -8.81 -11.60 -25.41
C SER A 32 -7.75 -12.49 -26.08
N LYS A 33 -7.37 -12.18 -27.32
CA LYS A 33 -6.29 -12.91 -27.99
C LYS A 33 -4.95 -12.84 -27.26
N ARG A 34 -4.62 -11.69 -26.69
CA ARG A 34 -3.37 -11.51 -25.96
C ARG A 34 -3.38 -12.19 -24.60
N THR A 35 -4.49 -12.10 -23.85
CA THR A 35 -4.65 -12.80 -22.57
C THR A 35 -4.66 -14.31 -22.73
N GLU A 36 -5.29 -14.83 -23.79
CA GLU A 36 -5.27 -16.25 -24.12
C GLU A 36 -3.84 -16.73 -24.43
N ALA A 37 -3.10 -15.99 -25.26
CA ALA A 37 -1.70 -16.30 -25.57
C ALA A 37 -0.81 -16.27 -24.32
N ALA A 38 -1.15 -15.46 -23.31
CA ALA A 38 -0.46 -15.39 -22.02
C ALA A 38 -0.94 -16.46 -21.01
N GLY A 39 -1.88 -17.33 -21.38
CA GLY A 39 -2.43 -18.37 -20.51
C GLY A 39 -3.38 -17.85 -19.43
N TRP A 40 -3.97 -16.67 -19.60
CA TRP A 40 -4.97 -16.14 -18.68
C TRP A 40 -6.35 -16.75 -18.94
N GLN A 41 -7.16 -16.83 -17.91
CA GLN A 41 -8.57 -17.10 -18.04
C GLN A 41 -9.34 -15.78 -18.06
N GLN A 42 -9.94 -15.45 -19.20
CA GLN A 42 -10.71 -14.22 -19.35
C GLN A 42 -12.19 -14.50 -19.48
N ARG A 43 -13.02 -13.65 -18.86
CA ARG A 43 -14.47 -13.62 -19.04
C ARG A 43 -14.90 -12.20 -19.36
N VAL A 44 -15.60 -12.04 -20.47
CA VAL A 44 -16.19 -10.75 -20.86
C VAL A 44 -17.62 -10.69 -20.34
N LEU A 45 -17.97 -9.58 -19.72
CA LEU A 45 -19.27 -9.28 -19.15
C LEU A 45 -19.84 -8.06 -19.88
N SER A 46 -21.10 -8.11 -20.29
CA SER A 46 -21.77 -7.01 -21.00
C SER A 46 -22.30 -5.91 -20.08
N SER A 47 -22.31 -6.16 -18.76
CA SER A 47 -22.81 -5.22 -17.75
C SER A 47 -22.27 -5.55 -16.37
N ALA A 48 -22.61 -4.75 -15.37
CA ALA A 48 -22.43 -5.09 -13.98
C ALA A 48 -23.17 -6.39 -13.64
N ILE A 49 -22.55 -7.25 -12.83
CA ILE A 49 -23.16 -8.43 -12.26
C ILE A 49 -23.23 -8.30 -10.74
N PRO A 50 -24.12 -9.04 -10.06
CA PRO A 50 -24.19 -9.09 -8.61
C PRO A 50 -22.84 -9.47 -7.96
N LEU A 51 -22.56 -8.93 -6.77
CA LEU A 51 -21.28 -9.16 -6.09
C LEU A 51 -21.04 -10.62 -5.73
N ASP A 52 -22.08 -11.36 -5.36
CA ASP A 52 -22.03 -12.78 -5.05
C ASP A 52 -21.61 -13.63 -6.28
N GLU A 53 -22.09 -13.28 -7.47
CA GLU A 53 -21.64 -13.88 -8.72
C GLU A 53 -20.17 -13.54 -8.99
N LEU A 54 -19.77 -12.29 -8.77
CA LEU A 54 -18.37 -11.85 -8.94
C LEU A 54 -17.43 -12.62 -8.00
N VAL A 55 -17.85 -12.83 -6.75
CA VAL A 55 -17.14 -13.65 -5.75
C VAL A 55 -17.01 -15.10 -6.21
N ALA A 56 -18.11 -15.69 -6.71
CA ALA A 56 -18.13 -17.08 -7.17
C ALA A 56 -17.16 -17.34 -8.34
N MET A 57 -16.86 -16.33 -9.15
CA MET A 57 -15.90 -16.42 -10.25
C MET A 57 -14.44 -16.55 -9.80
N LYS A 58 -14.13 -16.29 -8.52
CA LYS A 58 -12.78 -16.35 -7.94
C LYS A 58 -11.75 -15.58 -8.78
N LEU A 59 -12.10 -14.39 -9.17
CA LEU A 59 -11.28 -13.51 -10.01
C LEU A 59 -10.01 -13.07 -9.30
N THR A 60 -8.96 -12.82 -10.09
CA THR A 60 -7.74 -12.16 -9.63
C THR A 60 -7.70 -10.69 -10.05
N ALA A 61 -8.41 -10.34 -11.12
CA ALA A 61 -8.51 -8.98 -11.61
C ALA A 61 -9.87 -8.69 -12.25
N LEU A 62 -10.29 -7.42 -12.18
CA LEU A 62 -11.43 -6.85 -12.87
C LEU A 62 -10.94 -5.65 -13.68
N LEU A 63 -11.19 -5.67 -14.98
CA LEU A 63 -11.05 -4.53 -15.87
C LEU A 63 -12.43 -3.97 -16.16
N LEU A 64 -12.64 -2.68 -15.95
CA LEU A 64 -13.95 -2.07 -15.97
C LEU A 64 -13.95 -0.78 -16.79
N ASP A 65 -14.83 -0.69 -17.79
CA ASP A 65 -15.16 0.59 -18.43
C ASP A 65 -16.33 1.26 -17.71
N MET A 66 -16.10 2.49 -17.26
CA MET A 66 -17.13 3.28 -16.56
C MET A 66 -18.31 3.64 -17.45
N GLU A 67 -18.09 3.78 -18.77
CA GLU A 67 -19.13 4.16 -19.72
C GLU A 67 -20.18 3.05 -19.90
N VAL A 68 -19.77 1.79 -19.81
CA VAL A 68 -20.66 0.62 -19.89
C VAL A 68 -21.65 0.56 -18.74
N LEU A 69 -21.27 1.05 -17.58
CA LEU A 69 -22.10 1.00 -16.37
C LEU A 69 -22.96 2.26 -16.18
N GLY A 70 -22.69 3.32 -16.94
CA GLY A 70 -23.45 4.56 -16.89
C GLY A 70 -23.49 5.18 -15.48
N ASP A 71 -24.69 5.57 -15.05
CA ASP A 71 -24.88 6.30 -13.78
C ASP A 71 -24.56 5.46 -12.53
N GLU A 72 -24.72 4.14 -12.62
CA GLU A 72 -24.46 3.21 -11.51
C GLU A 72 -22.98 2.88 -11.33
N ALA A 73 -22.12 3.29 -12.28
CA ALA A 73 -20.71 2.93 -12.31
C ALA A 73 -19.97 3.23 -10.98
N TRP A 74 -20.22 4.39 -10.41
CA TRP A 74 -19.54 4.82 -9.18
C TRP A 74 -19.99 4.05 -7.96
N GLU A 75 -21.25 3.72 -7.86
CA GLU A 75 -21.79 2.93 -6.75
C GLU A 75 -21.31 1.48 -6.85
N TYR A 76 -21.39 0.90 -8.04
CA TYR A 76 -20.89 -0.45 -8.31
C TYR A 76 -19.40 -0.57 -7.98
N LEU A 77 -18.60 0.38 -8.48
CA LEU A 77 -17.15 0.43 -8.22
C LEU A 77 -16.83 0.49 -6.72
N GLY A 78 -17.56 1.33 -5.97
CA GLY A 78 -17.41 1.44 -4.52
C GLY A 78 -17.71 0.12 -3.82
N ARG A 79 -18.83 -0.52 -4.13
CA ARG A 79 -19.23 -1.81 -3.57
C ARG A 79 -18.21 -2.93 -3.88
N VAL A 80 -17.70 -2.98 -5.12
CA VAL A 80 -16.67 -3.95 -5.51
C VAL A 80 -15.39 -3.76 -4.72
N CYS A 81 -14.89 -2.52 -4.63
CA CYS A 81 -13.65 -2.23 -3.91
C CYS A 81 -13.77 -2.50 -2.40
N GLU A 82 -14.94 -2.30 -1.81
CA GLU A 82 -15.21 -2.55 -0.39
C GLU A 82 -15.37 -4.03 -0.10
N ALA A 83 -16.19 -4.74 -0.89
CA ALA A 83 -16.52 -6.14 -0.65
C ALA A 83 -15.40 -7.10 -1.07
N LEU A 84 -14.57 -6.73 -2.04
CA LEU A 84 -13.52 -7.57 -2.61
C LEU A 84 -12.13 -6.91 -2.48
N PRO A 85 -11.64 -6.68 -1.26
CA PRO A 85 -10.37 -5.97 -1.03
C PRO A 85 -9.19 -6.69 -1.67
N ASP A 86 -9.36 -7.97 -2.00
CA ASP A 86 -8.37 -8.78 -2.68
C ASP A 86 -8.50 -8.80 -4.21
N LEU A 87 -9.49 -8.28 -4.82
CA LEU A 87 -9.65 -8.21 -6.27
C LEU A 87 -8.85 -7.02 -6.84
N ALA A 88 -7.94 -7.25 -7.77
CA ALA A 88 -7.28 -6.16 -8.50
C ALA A 88 -8.31 -5.45 -9.38
N VAL A 89 -8.61 -4.20 -9.09
CA VAL A 89 -9.60 -3.41 -9.85
C VAL A 89 -8.88 -2.35 -10.67
N VAL A 90 -8.99 -2.45 -11.98
CA VAL A 90 -8.42 -1.53 -12.95
C VAL A 90 -9.55 -0.92 -13.78
N VAL A 91 -9.64 0.40 -13.79
CA VAL A 91 -10.57 1.11 -14.68
C VAL A 91 -9.86 1.43 -15.99
N CYS A 92 -10.52 1.11 -17.12
CA CYS A 92 -10.06 1.44 -18.45
C CYS A 92 -11.20 2.07 -19.22
N THR A 93 -11.19 3.39 -19.40
CA THR A 93 -12.33 4.13 -19.93
C THR A 93 -11.90 5.25 -20.86
N GLY A 94 -12.81 5.79 -21.62
CA GLY A 94 -12.59 6.87 -22.54
C GLY A 94 -12.17 8.18 -21.86
N ARG A 95 -12.87 9.26 -22.18
CA ARG A 95 -12.54 10.58 -21.63
C ARG A 95 -12.81 10.64 -20.13
N SER A 96 -11.84 11.08 -19.36
CA SER A 96 -12.00 11.24 -17.92
C SER A 96 -11.34 12.52 -17.42
N THR A 97 -11.97 13.13 -16.42
CA THR A 97 -11.42 14.28 -15.72
C THR A 97 -10.45 13.84 -14.62
N VAL A 98 -9.57 14.73 -14.19
CA VAL A 98 -8.72 14.51 -13.01
C VAL A 98 -9.55 14.20 -11.77
N ALA A 99 -10.71 14.90 -11.62
CA ALA A 99 -11.61 14.67 -10.48
C ALA A 99 -12.18 13.25 -10.44
N GLN A 100 -12.55 12.69 -11.60
CA GLN A 100 -13.02 11.30 -11.70
C GLN A 100 -11.93 10.30 -11.33
N ARG A 101 -10.71 10.47 -11.85
CA ARG A 101 -9.57 9.61 -11.47
C ARG A 101 -9.29 9.68 -9.97
N VAL A 102 -9.28 10.87 -9.41
CA VAL A 102 -9.11 11.07 -7.95
C VAL A 102 -10.24 10.39 -7.16
N ARG A 103 -11.49 10.48 -7.63
CA ARG A 103 -12.62 9.81 -7.01
C ARG A 103 -12.46 8.29 -7.01
N ALA A 104 -12.09 7.69 -8.15
CA ALA A 104 -11.86 6.25 -8.28
C ALA A 104 -10.75 5.76 -7.34
N LEU A 105 -9.62 6.46 -7.31
CA LEU A 105 -8.54 6.15 -6.38
C LEU A 105 -8.99 6.25 -4.91
N ARG A 106 -9.90 7.17 -4.62
CA ARG A 106 -10.50 7.26 -3.27
C ARG A 106 -11.41 6.09 -2.93
N LEU A 107 -12.04 5.48 -3.89
CA LEU A 107 -12.86 4.29 -3.70
C LEU A 107 -12.03 3.01 -3.54
N GLY A 108 -10.74 3.04 -3.86
CA GLY A 108 -9.86 1.86 -3.70
C GLY A 108 -9.49 1.18 -5.01
N VAL A 109 -9.77 1.81 -6.17
CA VAL A 109 -9.29 1.34 -7.47
C VAL A 109 -7.77 1.27 -7.48
N ASP A 110 -7.23 0.20 -8.02
CA ASP A 110 -5.79 -0.02 -8.07
C ASP A 110 -5.10 0.81 -9.16
N ASP A 111 -5.75 1.00 -10.30
CA ASP A 111 -5.23 1.77 -11.41
C ASP A 111 -6.35 2.33 -12.31
N TRP A 112 -6.00 3.39 -13.07
CA TRP A 112 -6.90 4.04 -14.01
C TRP A 112 -6.18 4.29 -15.34
N ILE A 113 -6.71 3.72 -16.41
CA ILE A 113 -6.16 3.81 -17.77
C ILE A 113 -7.13 4.59 -18.65
N GLY A 114 -6.63 5.55 -19.39
CA GLY A 114 -7.42 6.28 -20.39
C GLY A 114 -7.34 5.60 -21.75
N LYS A 115 -8.48 5.39 -22.43
CA LYS A 115 -8.52 5.01 -23.85
C LYS A 115 -8.22 6.24 -24.73
N PRO A 116 -7.52 6.08 -25.85
CA PRO A 116 -7.02 4.83 -26.42
C PRO A 116 -5.80 4.31 -25.65
N CYS A 117 -5.74 3.01 -25.40
CA CYS A 117 -4.63 2.34 -24.74
C CYS A 117 -4.30 1.02 -25.48
N HIS A 118 -3.05 0.59 -25.35
CA HIS A 118 -2.64 -0.66 -25.96
C HIS A 118 -2.97 -1.85 -25.04
N PRO A 119 -3.56 -2.96 -25.56
CA PRO A 119 -3.91 -4.12 -24.73
C PRO A 119 -2.72 -4.67 -23.90
N GLU A 120 -1.51 -4.62 -24.43
CA GLU A 120 -0.29 -5.05 -23.70
C GLU A 120 0.01 -4.14 -22.50
N GLU A 121 -0.27 -2.84 -22.59
CA GLU A 121 -0.15 -1.92 -21.46
C GLU A 121 -1.13 -2.31 -20.35
N VAL A 122 -2.40 -2.58 -20.73
CA VAL A 122 -3.44 -3.01 -19.80
C VAL A 122 -3.02 -4.30 -19.09
N MET A 123 -2.53 -5.30 -19.84
CA MET A 123 -2.03 -6.55 -19.28
C MET A 123 -0.87 -6.33 -18.32
N ALA A 124 0.12 -5.55 -18.71
CA ALA A 124 1.27 -5.25 -17.86
C ALA A 124 0.86 -4.58 -16.54
N ARG A 125 -0.13 -3.69 -16.58
CA ARG A 125 -0.68 -3.03 -15.38
C ARG A 125 -1.43 -4.02 -14.49
N ILE A 126 -2.28 -4.87 -15.06
CA ILE A 126 -2.97 -5.95 -14.32
C ILE A 126 -1.97 -6.91 -13.69
N GLU A 127 -0.92 -7.31 -14.42
CA GLU A 127 0.16 -8.16 -13.88
C GLU A 127 0.89 -7.49 -12.73
N ALA A 128 1.24 -6.22 -12.88
CA ALA A 128 1.93 -5.46 -11.85
C ALA A 128 1.09 -5.39 -10.57
N VAL A 129 -0.20 -5.15 -10.67
CA VAL A 129 -1.14 -5.17 -9.55
C VAL A 129 -1.25 -6.58 -8.95
N SER A 130 -1.44 -7.62 -9.77
CA SER A 130 -1.62 -9.01 -9.34
C SER A 130 -0.35 -9.62 -8.73
N ARG A 131 0.83 -9.34 -9.30
CA ARG A 131 2.13 -9.85 -8.80
C ARG A 131 2.42 -9.41 -7.38
N ARG A 132 2.07 -8.18 -7.01
CA ARG A 132 2.24 -7.69 -5.65
C ARG A 132 1.37 -8.46 -4.66
N ARG A 133 0.16 -8.83 -5.06
CA ARG A 133 -0.73 -9.67 -4.25
C ARG A 133 -0.12 -11.03 -3.97
N ARG A 134 0.47 -11.66 -5.00
CA ARG A 134 1.09 -12.98 -4.87
C ARG A 134 2.29 -12.98 -3.92
N ARG A 135 3.15 -11.96 -3.99
CA ARG A 135 4.28 -11.84 -3.07
C ARG A 135 3.85 -11.78 -1.61
N ARG A 136 2.66 -11.28 -1.35
CA ARG A 136 2.08 -11.11 -0.02
C ARG A 136 1.47 -12.41 0.52
N THR A 137 0.81 -13.20 -0.33
CA THR A 137 0.19 -14.49 0.07
C THR A 137 1.21 -15.63 0.15
N GLN A 138 2.37 -15.51 -0.47
CA GLN A 138 3.40 -16.56 -0.52
C GLN A 138 4.54 -16.42 0.50
N GLY A 139 4.37 -15.65 1.56
CA GLY A 139 5.24 -15.76 2.74
C GLY A 139 6.44 -14.81 2.81
N GLY A 140 6.39 -13.65 2.15
CA GLY A 140 7.45 -12.64 2.34
C GLY A 140 7.30 -11.76 3.59
N ALA A 141 6.17 -11.83 4.29
CA ALA A 141 5.87 -10.97 5.45
C ALA A 141 5.66 -11.75 6.77
N ALA A 142 5.73 -13.07 6.77
CA ALA A 142 5.37 -13.88 7.94
C ALA A 142 6.46 -13.97 9.03
N GLU A 143 7.69 -13.49 8.78
CA GLU A 143 8.79 -13.55 9.76
C GLU A 143 9.10 -12.22 10.44
N ALA A 144 8.57 -11.10 9.95
CA ALA A 144 8.70 -9.82 10.64
C ALA A 144 7.48 -9.62 11.54
N GLY A 145 7.68 -9.59 12.85
CA GLY A 145 6.65 -9.19 13.81
C GLY A 145 6.07 -7.81 13.49
N PRO A 146 5.02 -7.38 14.20
CA PRO A 146 4.42 -6.07 13.97
C PRO A 146 5.46 -4.95 14.10
N VAL A 147 5.46 -4.02 13.16
CA VAL A 147 6.29 -2.82 13.26
C VAL A 147 5.56 -1.80 14.12
N VAL A 148 6.07 -1.54 15.32
CA VAL A 148 5.49 -0.56 16.25
C VAL A 148 6.32 0.73 16.21
N VAL A 149 5.67 1.86 15.93
CA VAL A 149 6.33 3.17 15.89
C VAL A 149 5.39 4.24 16.44
N GLY A 150 5.74 4.81 17.59
CA GLY A 150 4.82 5.66 18.34
C GLY A 150 3.60 4.86 18.79
N GLU A 151 2.41 5.36 18.49
CA GLU A 151 1.14 4.64 18.75
C GLU A 151 0.71 3.73 17.60
N LEU A 152 1.43 3.77 16.46
CA LEU A 152 1.09 3.05 15.24
C LEU A 152 1.71 1.66 15.25
N GLU A 153 0.88 0.64 15.08
CA GLU A 153 1.27 -0.74 14.86
C GLU A 153 0.92 -1.17 13.44
N ILE A 154 1.91 -1.55 12.65
CA ILE A 154 1.75 -2.01 11.27
C ILE A 154 1.88 -3.52 11.23
N ARG A 155 0.83 -4.21 10.83
CA ARG A 155 0.76 -5.67 10.72
C ARG A 155 0.74 -6.08 9.26
N ALA A 156 1.89 -6.50 8.77
CA ALA A 156 2.04 -6.91 7.37
C ALA A 156 1.24 -8.19 7.05
N ASP A 157 1.10 -9.09 8.01
CA ASP A 157 0.32 -10.33 7.91
C ASP A 157 -1.19 -10.07 7.76
N GLN A 158 -1.69 -8.98 8.35
CA GLN A 158 -3.11 -8.58 8.29
C GLN A 158 -3.39 -7.51 7.23
N PHE A 159 -2.35 -7.00 6.57
CA PHE A 159 -2.46 -5.87 5.63
C PHE A 159 -3.17 -4.67 6.23
N GLN A 160 -2.94 -4.43 7.51
CA GLN A 160 -3.63 -3.39 8.25
C GLN A 160 -2.67 -2.72 9.22
N ALA A 161 -3.03 -1.51 9.63
CA ALA A 161 -2.37 -0.80 10.69
C ALA A 161 -3.38 -0.44 11.79
N PHE A 162 -2.88 -0.36 13.02
CA PHE A 162 -3.67 -0.17 14.22
C PHE A 162 -3.12 0.95 15.06
N VAL A 163 -3.98 1.64 15.79
CA VAL A 163 -3.63 2.60 16.83
C VAL A 163 -4.47 2.30 18.05
N GLY A 164 -3.84 2.06 19.20
CA GLY A 164 -4.55 1.68 20.44
C GLY A 164 -5.42 0.42 20.28
N GLY A 165 -5.01 -0.53 19.45
CA GLY A 165 -5.77 -1.73 19.11
C GLY A 165 -6.92 -1.54 18.11
N GLY A 166 -7.23 -0.29 17.70
CA GLY A 166 -8.25 0.01 16.71
C GLY A 166 -7.68 0.04 15.29
N SER A 167 -8.33 -0.65 14.33
CA SER A 167 -7.95 -0.64 12.92
C SER A 167 -8.03 0.76 12.31
N LEU A 168 -7.11 1.10 11.41
CA LEU A 168 -7.14 2.30 10.58
C LEU A 168 -8.01 2.12 9.32
N ASP A 169 -8.52 0.91 9.06
CA ASP A 169 -9.34 0.57 7.91
C ASP A 169 -8.71 1.03 6.58
N LEU A 170 -7.44 0.69 6.43
CA LEU A 170 -6.68 1.05 5.24
C LEU A 170 -7.15 0.23 4.05
N THR A 171 -7.36 0.91 2.93
CA THR A 171 -7.43 0.21 1.66
C THR A 171 -6.08 -0.39 1.34
N ARG A 172 -6.06 -1.34 0.45
CA ARG A 172 -4.83 -2.03 0.07
C ARG A 172 -3.71 -1.08 -0.33
N ARG A 173 -4.00 -0.08 -1.18
CA ARG A 173 -3.00 0.88 -1.64
C ARG A 173 -2.49 1.79 -0.53
N GLU A 174 -3.36 2.17 0.37
CA GLU A 174 -2.97 2.94 1.55
C GLU A 174 -2.02 2.13 2.43
N PHE A 175 -2.31 0.84 2.62
CA PHE A 175 -1.44 -0.04 3.36
C PHE A 175 -0.07 -0.25 2.67
N GLU A 176 -0.05 -0.54 1.36
CA GLU A 176 1.18 -0.70 0.59
C GLU A 176 2.07 0.55 0.66
N LEU A 177 1.45 1.73 0.57
CA LEU A 177 2.15 3.00 0.70
C LEU A 177 2.70 3.21 2.11
N LEU A 178 1.89 2.94 3.15
CA LEU A 178 2.33 3.04 4.54
C LEU A 178 3.48 2.08 4.83
N GLN A 179 3.37 0.82 4.41
CA GLN A 179 4.42 -0.19 4.56
C GLN A 179 5.73 0.24 3.90
N LEU A 180 5.65 0.69 2.62
CA LEU A 180 6.82 1.18 1.90
C LEU A 180 7.53 2.31 2.63
N LEU A 181 6.76 3.28 3.13
CA LEU A 181 7.30 4.42 3.86
C LEU A 181 7.90 4.01 5.20
N ALA A 182 7.27 3.07 5.91
CA ALA A 182 7.76 2.56 7.18
C ALA A 182 9.05 1.74 7.01
N ASP A 183 9.14 0.91 5.96
CA ASP A 183 10.33 0.13 5.62
C ASP A 183 11.54 1.03 5.27
N THR A 184 11.29 2.28 4.89
CA THR A 184 12.30 3.28 4.56
C THR A 184 12.32 4.44 5.55
N LYS A 185 12.02 4.14 6.82
CA LYS A 185 11.96 5.15 7.90
C LYS A 185 13.17 6.08 7.89
N GLY A 186 12.91 7.38 8.01
CA GLY A 186 13.93 8.43 8.01
C GLY A 186 14.46 8.86 6.64
N GLN A 187 14.15 8.11 5.57
CA GLN A 187 14.57 8.44 4.20
C GLN A 187 13.48 9.21 3.46
N VAL A 188 13.89 10.19 2.66
CA VAL A 188 13.00 10.88 1.73
C VAL A 188 12.87 10.04 0.47
N LEU A 189 11.65 9.63 0.15
CA LEU A 189 11.34 8.96 -1.11
C LEU A 189 10.71 9.94 -2.10
N GLU A 190 11.27 9.97 -3.31
CA GLU A 190 10.72 10.73 -4.43
C GLU A 190 9.36 10.18 -4.86
N ARG A 191 8.48 11.04 -5.40
CA ARG A 191 7.14 10.65 -5.86
C ARG A 191 7.19 9.54 -6.91
N GLU A 192 8.09 9.65 -7.86
CA GLU A 192 8.32 8.68 -8.92
C GLU A 192 8.73 7.32 -8.35
N THR A 193 9.66 7.32 -7.39
CA THR A 193 10.11 6.10 -6.69
C THR A 193 8.97 5.45 -5.90
N ILE A 194 8.18 6.25 -5.17
CA ILE A 194 6.99 5.76 -4.45
C ILE A 194 6.00 5.17 -5.45
N TYR A 195 5.71 5.89 -6.53
CA TYR A 195 4.78 5.45 -7.56
C TYR A 195 5.23 4.13 -8.17
N GLN A 196 6.49 4.04 -8.62
CA GLN A 196 7.03 2.83 -9.21
C GLN A 196 6.99 1.63 -8.24
N ARG A 197 7.30 1.86 -6.96
CA ARG A 197 7.29 0.78 -5.95
C ARG A 197 5.88 0.35 -5.56
N VAL A 198 4.93 1.29 -5.46
CA VAL A 198 3.55 1.01 -5.06
C VAL A 198 2.68 0.61 -6.26
N TRP A 199 2.85 1.18 -7.45
CA TRP A 199 2.05 0.83 -8.64
C TRP A 199 2.78 -0.10 -9.63
N GLY A 200 4.12 -0.14 -9.64
CA GLY A 200 4.94 -1.12 -10.37
C GLY A 200 5.30 -0.74 -11.80
N TYR A 201 5.01 0.48 -12.20
CA TYR A 201 5.38 1.05 -13.50
C TYR A 201 5.74 2.53 -13.34
N ALA A 202 6.26 3.15 -14.42
CA ALA A 202 6.67 4.54 -14.39
C ALA A 202 5.47 5.48 -14.18
N MET A 203 5.67 6.52 -13.38
CA MET A 203 4.66 7.55 -13.15
C MET A 203 4.45 8.40 -14.42
N ALA A 204 3.19 8.55 -14.83
CA ALA A 204 2.87 9.44 -15.94
C ALA A 204 3.05 10.91 -15.54
N HIS A 205 3.42 11.75 -16.51
CA HIS A 205 3.57 13.19 -16.24
C HIS A 205 2.26 13.80 -15.70
N GLY A 206 2.37 14.51 -14.58
CA GLY A 206 1.22 15.14 -13.92
C GLY A 206 0.34 14.20 -13.10
N ASP A 207 0.73 12.95 -12.89
CA ASP A 207 0.02 12.03 -12.00
C ASP A 207 0.10 12.52 -10.55
N ARG A 208 -1.04 12.53 -9.87
CA ARG A 208 -1.19 12.98 -8.47
C ARG A 208 -1.56 11.85 -7.52
N SER A 209 -1.51 10.61 -7.98
CA SER A 209 -1.95 9.45 -7.18
C SER A 209 -1.22 9.36 -5.85
N VAL A 210 0.10 9.53 -5.83
CA VAL A 210 0.89 9.52 -4.60
C VAL A 210 0.38 10.57 -3.60
N ASP A 211 0.20 11.81 -4.04
CA ASP A 211 -0.25 12.92 -3.18
C ASP A 211 -1.66 12.65 -2.61
N VAL A 212 -2.55 12.05 -3.41
CA VAL A 212 -3.90 11.66 -3.00
C VAL A 212 -3.86 10.60 -1.90
N PHE A 213 -3.06 9.56 -2.07
CA PHE A 213 -2.95 8.49 -1.09
C PHE A 213 -2.23 8.94 0.19
N ILE A 214 -1.20 9.78 0.10
CA ILE A 214 -0.56 10.41 1.26
C ILE A 214 -1.57 11.23 2.08
N ARG A 215 -2.40 12.03 1.41
CA ARG A 215 -3.44 12.81 2.09
C ARG A 215 -4.42 11.91 2.84
N LYS A 216 -4.87 10.83 2.23
CA LYS A 216 -5.77 9.85 2.87
C LYS A 216 -5.14 9.19 4.08
N LEU A 217 -3.90 8.73 3.96
CA LEU A 217 -3.17 8.14 5.08
C LEU A 217 -3.05 9.12 6.24
N ARG A 218 -2.66 10.36 5.98
CA ARG A 218 -2.59 11.40 7.01
C ARG A 218 -3.93 11.59 7.71
N GLN A 219 -5.03 11.71 6.96
CA GLN A 219 -6.36 11.87 7.55
C GLN A 219 -6.75 10.71 8.47
N LYS A 220 -6.44 9.48 8.09
CA LYS A 220 -6.74 8.29 8.92
C LYS A 220 -5.84 8.23 10.15
N LEU A 221 -4.56 8.55 10.02
CA LEU A 221 -3.60 8.60 11.11
C LEU A 221 -3.95 9.71 12.10
N GLU A 222 -4.19 10.95 11.64
CA GLU A 222 -4.56 12.09 12.48
C GLU A 222 -5.86 11.84 13.25
N LYS A 223 -6.83 11.18 12.64
CA LYS A 223 -8.10 10.84 13.30
C LYS A 223 -7.93 9.88 14.48
N ARG A 224 -6.99 8.94 14.41
CA ARG A 224 -6.77 7.91 15.42
C ARG A 224 -5.63 8.23 16.38
N SER A 225 -4.62 8.96 15.92
CA SER A 225 -3.41 9.32 16.66
C SER A 225 -3.11 10.82 16.49
N PRO A 226 -3.96 11.72 17.05
CA PRO A 226 -3.82 13.16 16.86
C PRO A 226 -2.55 13.74 17.53
N GLY A 227 -1.97 13.03 18.49
CA GLY A 227 -0.72 13.40 19.15
C GLY A 227 0.54 13.09 18.33
N TRP A 228 0.41 12.53 17.16
CA TRP A 228 1.55 12.12 16.35
C TRP A 228 1.46 12.58 14.90
N ARG A 229 2.61 12.94 14.34
CA ARG A 229 2.79 13.17 12.91
C ARG A 229 3.74 12.11 12.36
N TYR A 230 3.27 11.30 11.43
CA TYR A 230 4.03 10.15 10.89
C TYR A 230 4.68 10.44 9.54
N ILE A 231 4.05 11.28 8.69
CA ILE A 231 4.47 11.47 7.30
C ILE A 231 4.77 12.95 7.05
N HIS A 232 6.00 13.25 6.64
CA HIS A 232 6.48 14.59 6.34
C HIS A 232 6.59 14.83 4.85
N THR A 233 6.30 16.08 4.41
CA THR A 233 6.47 16.50 3.02
C THR A 233 7.80 17.17 2.83
N HIS A 234 8.57 16.71 1.87
CA HIS A 234 9.73 17.42 1.34
C HIS A 234 9.33 18.08 0.02
N PHE A 235 9.12 19.38 0.06
CA PHE A 235 8.63 20.16 -1.09
C PHE A 235 9.53 20.00 -2.31
N GLY A 236 8.92 19.78 -3.47
CA GLY A 236 9.63 19.54 -4.73
C GLY A 236 10.26 18.14 -4.85
N VAL A 237 10.35 17.34 -3.78
CA VAL A 237 10.99 16.02 -3.76
C VAL A 237 9.96 14.91 -3.55
N GLY A 238 9.42 14.78 -2.33
CA GLY A 238 8.55 13.65 -2.01
C GLY A 238 8.16 13.58 -0.55
N TYR A 239 8.21 12.39 0.04
CA TYR A 239 7.70 12.12 1.38
C TYR A 239 8.67 11.30 2.22
N ARG A 240 8.65 11.53 3.55
CA ARG A 240 9.44 10.80 4.54
C ARG A 240 8.51 10.31 5.66
N PHE A 241 8.72 9.08 6.07
CA PHE A 241 8.11 8.54 7.29
C PHE A 241 9.07 8.74 8.44
N ASP A 242 8.65 9.59 9.37
CA ASP A 242 9.44 9.94 10.54
C ASP A 242 8.49 10.35 11.66
N PRO A 243 8.09 9.40 12.53
CA PRO A 243 7.13 9.65 13.58
C PRO A 243 7.62 10.65 14.61
N GLU A 244 6.90 11.75 14.77
CA GLU A 244 7.16 12.82 15.73
C GLU A 244 5.92 13.06 16.59
N SER A 245 6.13 13.19 17.91
CA SER A 245 5.07 13.61 18.83
C SER A 245 4.77 15.09 18.66
N VAL A 246 3.50 15.45 18.50
CA VAL A 246 3.04 16.83 18.32
C VAL A 246 3.07 17.62 19.64
N GLY A 247 3.22 16.95 20.78
CA GLY A 247 3.16 17.54 22.12
C GLY A 247 4.50 17.72 22.84
N GLY A 248 5.66 17.51 22.21
CA GLY A 248 6.97 17.89 22.74
C GLY A 248 7.37 17.31 24.10
N VAL A 249 7.04 16.04 24.38
CA VAL A 249 7.70 15.25 25.43
C VAL A 249 8.11 13.94 24.79
N ALA A 250 9.40 13.79 24.51
CA ALA A 250 9.95 12.48 24.18
C ALA A 250 9.67 11.56 25.39
N PRO A 251 9.18 10.34 25.22
CA PRO A 251 9.22 9.37 26.30
C PRO A 251 10.70 9.07 26.55
N GLU A 252 11.19 9.44 27.72
CA GLU A 252 12.44 8.93 28.27
C GLU A 252 12.36 7.41 28.21
N LEU A 253 13.29 6.83 27.45
CA LEU A 253 13.56 5.40 27.53
C LEU A 253 13.96 5.13 28.99
N ALA A 254 13.11 4.44 29.72
CA ALA A 254 13.43 3.90 31.02
C ALA A 254 14.59 2.90 30.85
N ASP A 255 15.79 3.35 31.16
CA ASP A 255 16.93 2.50 31.49
C ASP A 255 16.61 1.79 32.82
N GLU A 256 16.02 0.62 32.73
CA GLU A 256 16.08 -0.36 33.81
C GLU A 256 17.29 -1.24 33.61
N ALA A 257 18.41 -0.84 34.19
CA ALA A 257 19.46 -1.76 34.60
C ALA A 257 20.42 -1.02 35.56
N ASP A 258 20.26 -1.12 36.82
CA ASP A 258 21.21 -1.75 37.76
C ASP A 258 20.89 -1.32 39.19
N ALA A 259 20.19 -2.19 39.87
CA ALA A 259 20.11 -2.16 41.33
C ALA A 259 20.81 -3.40 41.86
N SER A 260 22.08 -3.24 42.19
CA SER A 260 22.66 -4.00 43.31
C SER A 260 24.16 -3.66 43.45
N LEU A 261 24.51 -2.94 44.49
CA LEU A 261 25.56 -3.37 45.41
C LEU A 261 25.70 -2.36 46.55
N ASP A 262 25.60 -2.92 47.70
CA ASP A 262 25.47 -2.47 49.04
C ASP A 262 26.73 -1.76 49.62
N PRO A 263 26.60 -1.08 50.78
CA PRO A 263 27.52 -0.08 51.26
C PRO A 263 28.56 -0.65 52.24
N GLN A 264 29.72 -0.07 52.33
CA GLN A 264 30.38 0.12 53.64
C GLN A 264 31.68 0.95 53.58
N ALA A 265 31.72 1.83 54.54
CA ALA A 265 32.86 2.21 55.38
C ALA A 265 33.89 3.24 54.88
N GLY A 266 34.00 4.31 55.65
CA GLY A 266 35.29 4.90 55.92
C GLY A 266 35.33 6.42 55.98
N ASN A 267 34.84 7.00 57.04
CA ASN A 267 35.37 8.03 57.91
C ASN A 267 36.70 8.66 57.50
N SER A 268 36.79 10.00 57.39
CA SER A 268 37.65 10.89 58.15
C SER A 268 37.85 12.26 57.50
N GLN A 269 37.42 13.24 58.27
CA GLN A 269 38.06 14.52 58.63
C GLN A 269 38.59 15.49 57.52
N VAL A 270 37.93 16.66 57.55
CA VAL A 270 38.41 17.97 57.94
C VAL A 270 39.69 18.48 57.21
N VAL A 271 39.61 19.61 56.56
CA VAL A 271 40.24 20.89 56.94
C VAL A 271 39.82 22.02 55.97
N HIS A 272 39.53 23.17 56.59
CA HIS A 272 39.35 24.47 56.02
C HIS A 272 40.41 24.93 55.01
N SER A 273 40.02 25.70 54.03
CA SER A 273 40.61 27.07 53.95
C SER A 273 39.86 27.92 52.91
N SER A 274 39.40 29.00 53.39
CA SER A 274 39.03 30.24 52.67
C SER A 274 40.17 30.73 51.81
N PHE A 275 39.93 31.35 50.67
CA PHE A 275 40.50 32.63 50.29
C PHE A 275 39.68 33.32 49.19
N THR A 276 39.47 34.58 49.45
CA THR A 276 38.79 35.65 48.74
C THR A 276 39.71 36.33 47.72
N VAL A 277 39.04 37.01 46.70
CA VAL A 277 39.49 38.18 45.93
C VAL A 277 40.44 37.91 44.74
N ALA A 278 40.12 38.27 43.57
CA ALA A 278 39.92 39.58 42.94
C ALA A 278 39.08 39.45 41.66
#